data_a1bbf5367dfa7df090c39c9c9e7b16e5
#
_entry.id   a1bbf5367dfa7df090c39c9c9e7b16e5
#
_cell.length_a   1.000
_cell.length_b   1.000
_cell.length_c   1.000
_cell.angle_alpha   90.00
_cell.angle_beta   90.00
_cell.angle_gamma   90.00
#
_symmetry.space_group_name_H-M   'P 1'
#
loop_
_entity.id
_entity.type
_entity.pdbx_description
1 polymer ?
#
loop_
_entity_poly.entity_id
_entity_poly.type
_entity_poly.pdbx_seq_one_letter_code
_entity_poly.pdbx_strand_id
1 'polypeptide(L)'
;MPTHISIPSDVTVVVLDLDGTIYRMPRMGWHMFRKNRFHLPSLIAERRWRKAWRKALSDGTKVPKKPVSEKWYKEKYLPGMVQIIADHYEQVPWLQPLLDECKQRKIKVVVLSDYEFATDKLKALHLSPSAFDLILSTGDLGMIKPDPRLGDVLAKHLMADTNNAAINWQHVLFIGDREDTEGKLASALGAQFVKV
;
A
#
# COMPACT_ATOMS: atom_id res chain seq x y z
N MET A 1 10.78 -1.97 17.26
CA MET A 1 9.52 -2.02 16.49
C MET A 1 8.39 -2.19 17.47
N PRO A 2 7.22 -1.56 17.27
CA PRO A 2 6.08 -1.86 18.10
C PRO A 2 5.74 -3.36 17.97
N THR A 3 5.43 -4.00 19.07
CA THR A 3 4.91 -5.37 19.10
C THR A 3 3.39 -5.39 19.00
N HIS A 4 2.77 -4.24 19.18
CA HIS A 4 1.33 -4.03 19.16
C HIS A 4 1.01 -2.64 18.63
N ILE A 5 -0.08 -2.52 17.84
CA ILE A 5 -0.66 -1.25 17.40
C ILE A 5 -2.03 -1.15 18.05
N SER A 6 -2.23 -0.10 18.83
CA SER A 6 -3.53 0.16 19.47
C SER A 6 -4.50 0.74 18.42
N ILE A 7 -5.67 0.12 18.30
CA ILE A 7 -6.75 0.61 17.44
C ILE A 7 -7.74 1.39 18.33
N PRO A 8 -7.97 2.70 18.09
CA PRO A 8 -8.98 3.48 18.81
C PRO A 8 -10.36 2.81 18.78
N SER A 9 -11.15 3.03 19.85
CA SER A 9 -12.44 2.33 20.02
C SER A 9 -13.48 2.67 18.97
N ASP A 10 -13.40 3.86 18.38
CA ASP A 10 -14.29 4.42 17.38
C ASP A 10 -13.93 4.02 15.94
N VAL A 11 -12.78 3.37 15.71
CA VAL A 11 -12.36 2.94 14.37
C VAL A 11 -13.23 1.79 13.85
N THR A 12 -13.70 1.92 12.62
CA THR A 12 -14.52 0.93 11.90
C THR A 12 -13.81 0.37 10.66
N VAL A 13 -12.78 1.07 10.16
CA VAL A 13 -11.97 0.66 9.02
C VAL A 13 -10.50 0.90 9.31
N VAL A 14 -9.67 -0.09 9.02
CA VAL A 14 -8.20 0.02 9.02
C VAL A 14 -7.70 -0.08 7.59
N VAL A 15 -6.91 0.89 7.13
CA VAL A 15 -6.25 0.92 5.83
C VAL A 15 -4.75 0.72 6.03
N LEU A 16 -4.23 -0.40 5.56
CA LEU A 16 -2.83 -0.79 5.68
C LEU A 16 -2.08 -0.49 4.38
N ASP A 17 -0.97 0.24 4.47
CA ASP A 17 0.02 0.17 3.41
C ASP A 17 0.70 -1.21 3.41
N LEU A 18 1.25 -1.61 2.28
CA LEU A 18 1.89 -2.92 2.12
C LEU A 18 3.41 -2.83 2.23
N ASP A 19 4.04 -2.06 1.33
CA ASP A 19 5.48 -2.08 1.07
C ASP A 19 6.27 -1.21 2.08
N GLY A 20 6.84 -1.80 3.10
CA GLY A 20 7.52 -1.12 4.21
C GLY A 20 6.70 -1.14 5.51
N THR A 21 5.43 -1.52 5.43
CA THR A 21 4.46 -1.53 6.52
C THR A 21 4.13 -2.96 6.97
N ILE A 22 3.44 -3.76 6.14
CA ILE A 22 3.11 -5.18 6.44
C ILE A 22 4.38 -6.04 6.49
N TYR A 23 5.39 -5.68 5.75
CA TYR A 23 6.73 -6.26 5.82
C TYR A 23 7.78 -5.16 5.70
N ARG A 24 8.92 -5.33 6.37
CA ARG A 24 10.04 -4.38 6.24
C ARG A 24 10.85 -4.69 4.99
N MET A 25 11.40 -3.65 4.36
CA MET A 25 12.14 -3.77 3.10
C MET A 25 13.65 -3.45 3.22
N PRO A 26 14.37 -3.91 4.28
CA PRO A 26 15.81 -3.68 4.33
C PRO A 26 16.47 -4.32 3.12
N ARG A 27 17.37 -3.59 2.45
CA ARG A 27 18.10 -4.09 1.28
C ARG A 27 17.26 -4.46 0.04
N MET A 28 15.96 -4.15 -0.01
CA MET A 28 15.12 -4.42 -1.20
C MET A 28 15.77 -3.90 -2.48
N GLY A 29 16.31 -2.67 -2.45
CA GLY A 29 17.03 -2.10 -3.60
C GLY A 29 18.24 -2.96 -4.05
N TRP A 30 18.96 -3.57 -3.13
CA TRP A 30 20.08 -4.47 -3.42
C TRP A 30 19.60 -5.78 -4.05
N HIS A 31 18.55 -6.41 -3.49
CA HIS A 31 17.97 -7.63 -4.06
C HIS A 31 17.44 -7.39 -5.47
N MET A 32 16.72 -6.28 -5.67
CA MET A 32 16.24 -5.87 -6.98
C MET A 32 17.38 -5.62 -7.96
N PHE A 33 18.48 -4.96 -7.54
CA PHE A 33 19.66 -4.76 -8.35
C PHE A 33 20.28 -6.10 -8.75
N ARG A 34 20.54 -7.02 -7.81
CA ARG A 34 21.12 -8.34 -8.12
C ARG A 34 20.28 -9.13 -9.12
N LYS A 35 18.96 -9.12 -8.94
CA LYS A 35 18.01 -9.86 -9.81
C LYS A 35 17.89 -9.21 -11.19
N ASN A 36 17.99 -7.89 -11.27
CA ASN A 36 17.76 -7.11 -12.50
C ASN A 36 19.03 -6.36 -12.96
N ARG A 37 20.22 -6.88 -12.69
CA ARG A 37 21.51 -6.18 -12.97
C ARG A 37 21.64 -5.67 -14.41
N PHE A 38 21.06 -6.38 -15.38
CA PHE A 38 21.06 -5.98 -16.79
C PHE A 38 20.01 -4.91 -17.13
N HIS A 39 19.14 -4.58 -16.19
CA HIS A 39 18.07 -3.57 -16.31
C HIS A 39 18.24 -2.41 -15.31
N LEU A 40 19.44 -2.18 -14.82
CA LEU A 40 19.72 -1.10 -13.85
C LEU A 40 19.19 0.29 -14.28
N PRO A 41 19.33 0.72 -15.55
CA PRO A 41 18.74 1.99 -15.99
C PRO A 41 17.21 2.02 -15.80
N SER A 42 16.51 0.91 -16.06
CA SER A 42 15.06 0.80 -15.87
C SER A 42 14.65 0.86 -14.40
N LEU A 43 15.41 0.24 -13.50
CA LEU A 43 15.18 0.34 -12.05
C LEU A 43 15.31 1.78 -11.54
N ILE A 44 16.37 2.47 -11.99
CA ILE A 44 16.59 3.89 -11.63
C ILE A 44 15.50 4.77 -12.22
N ALA A 45 15.11 4.54 -13.46
CA ALA A 45 14.10 5.31 -14.16
C ALA A 45 12.72 5.16 -13.48
N GLU A 46 12.34 3.94 -13.10
CA GLU A 46 11.08 3.66 -12.39
C GLU A 46 11.03 4.41 -11.04
N ARG A 47 12.09 4.30 -10.23
CA ARG A 47 12.17 4.98 -8.93
C ARG A 47 12.10 6.50 -9.07
N ARG A 48 12.81 7.08 -10.06
CA ARG A 48 12.77 8.53 -10.33
C ARG A 48 11.39 8.98 -10.79
N TRP A 49 10.75 8.18 -11.64
CA TRP A 49 9.41 8.46 -12.15
C TRP A 49 8.37 8.50 -11.01
N ARG A 50 8.36 7.54 -10.09
CA ARG A 50 7.46 7.57 -8.92
C ARG A 50 7.67 8.81 -8.05
N LYS A 51 8.93 9.19 -7.83
CA LYS A 51 9.24 10.43 -7.10
C LYS A 51 8.71 11.67 -7.85
N ALA A 52 8.91 11.72 -9.15
CA ALA A 52 8.42 12.81 -10.00
C ALA A 52 6.89 12.85 -10.05
N TRP A 53 6.22 11.69 -10.05
CA TRP A 53 4.77 11.60 -10.00
C TRP A 53 4.21 12.19 -8.68
N ARG A 54 4.74 11.78 -7.53
CA ARG A 54 4.33 12.36 -6.23
C ARG A 54 4.58 13.87 -6.17
N LYS A 55 5.71 14.33 -6.72
CA LYS A 55 5.97 15.76 -6.83
C LYS A 55 4.94 16.47 -7.71
N ALA A 56 4.61 15.91 -8.86
CA ALA A 56 3.60 16.48 -9.77
C ALA A 56 2.22 16.59 -9.10
N LEU A 57 1.81 15.59 -8.29
CA LEU A 57 0.58 15.67 -7.49
C LEU A 57 0.63 16.82 -6.47
N SER A 58 1.75 16.95 -5.76
CA SER A 58 1.94 18.05 -4.79
C SER A 58 1.92 19.43 -5.43
N ASP A 59 2.49 19.56 -6.63
CA ASP A 59 2.63 20.82 -7.35
C ASP A 59 1.41 21.14 -8.25
N GLY A 60 0.42 20.23 -8.34
CA GLY A 60 -0.74 20.35 -9.23
C GLY A 60 -0.35 20.32 -10.72
N THR A 61 0.79 19.71 -11.07
CA THR A 61 1.31 19.65 -12.42
C THR A 61 0.99 18.32 -13.11
N LYS A 62 1.21 18.26 -14.45
CA LYS A 62 0.94 17.04 -15.22
C LYS A 62 1.82 15.89 -14.77
N VAL A 63 1.20 14.72 -14.54
CA VAL A 63 1.89 13.48 -14.21
C VAL A 63 2.84 13.07 -15.35
N PRO A 64 4.11 12.78 -15.05
CA PRO A 64 5.08 12.39 -16.07
C PRO A 64 4.76 11.01 -16.64
N LYS A 65 5.00 10.83 -17.94
CA LYS A 65 4.84 9.53 -18.60
C LYS A 65 5.80 8.50 -18.01
N LYS A 66 5.30 7.28 -17.79
CA LYS A 66 6.11 6.14 -17.31
C LYS A 66 7.27 5.86 -18.29
N PRO A 67 8.53 5.86 -17.81
CA PRO A 67 9.71 5.77 -18.68
C PRO A 67 10.12 4.35 -19.03
N VAL A 68 9.51 3.35 -18.37
CA VAL A 68 9.83 1.93 -18.57
C VAL A 68 8.74 1.27 -19.39
N SER A 69 9.12 0.25 -20.19
CA SER A 69 8.13 -0.50 -20.97
C SER A 69 7.20 -1.27 -20.04
N GLU A 70 5.92 -1.27 -20.36
CA GLU A 70 4.88 -2.00 -19.62
C GLU A 70 5.18 -3.49 -19.57
N LYS A 71 5.67 -4.06 -20.70
CA LYS A 71 6.09 -5.46 -20.78
C LYS A 71 7.18 -5.79 -19.76
N TRP A 72 8.28 -5.02 -19.72
CA TRP A 72 9.34 -5.26 -18.73
C TRP A 72 8.83 -5.12 -17.31
N TYR A 73 7.99 -4.11 -17.06
CA TYR A 73 7.46 -3.83 -15.74
C TYR A 73 6.59 -4.98 -15.21
N LYS A 74 5.64 -5.48 -16.03
CA LYS A 74 4.72 -6.55 -15.63
C LYS A 74 5.34 -7.96 -15.68
N GLU A 75 6.24 -8.23 -16.64
CA GLU A 75 6.79 -9.58 -16.81
C GLU A 75 8.09 -9.81 -16.04
N LYS A 76 8.81 -8.75 -15.63
CA LYS A 76 10.11 -8.89 -14.98
C LYS A 76 10.19 -8.16 -13.63
N TYR A 77 9.81 -6.87 -13.59
CA TYR A 77 9.98 -6.06 -12.39
C TYR A 77 9.05 -6.51 -11.25
N LEU A 78 7.74 -6.55 -11.48
CA LEU A 78 6.76 -6.93 -10.45
C LEU A 78 6.91 -8.40 -10.01
N PRO A 79 6.96 -9.40 -10.91
CA PRO A 79 7.21 -10.78 -10.50
C PRO A 79 8.56 -10.95 -9.79
N GLY A 80 9.57 -10.20 -10.22
CA GLY A 80 10.88 -10.17 -9.56
C GLY A 80 10.80 -9.67 -8.12
N MET A 81 9.99 -8.65 -7.86
CA MET A 81 9.75 -8.14 -6.51
C MET A 81 9.00 -9.17 -5.65
N VAL A 82 7.93 -9.79 -6.17
CA VAL A 82 7.18 -10.84 -5.48
C VAL A 82 8.09 -12.00 -5.08
N GLN A 83 8.94 -12.46 -5.99
CA GLN A 83 9.89 -13.54 -5.68
C GLN A 83 10.92 -13.13 -4.61
N ILE A 84 11.42 -11.90 -4.64
CA ILE A 84 12.34 -11.39 -3.62
C ILE A 84 11.63 -11.34 -2.25
N ILE A 85 10.35 -10.98 -2.22
CA ILE A 85 9.56 -10.98 -0.99
C ILE A 85 9.47 -12.41 -0.45
N ALA A 86 9.10 -13.39 -1.25
CA ALA A 86 9.03 -14.78 -0.84
C ALA A 86 10.37 -15.34 -0.31
N ASP A 87 11.49 -14.92 -0.91
CA ASP A 87 12.82 -15.45 -0.59
C ASP A 87 13.46 -14.79 0.65
N HIS A 88 13.07 -13.55 1.02
CA HIS A 88 13.86 -12.74 1.95
C HIS A 88 13.07 -11.98 3.01
N TYR A 89 11.75 -11.98 2.97
CA TYR A 89 10.95 -11.15 3.88
C TYR A 89 9.83 -11.92 4.54
N GLU A 90 9.50 -11.47 5.73
CA GLU A 90 8.38 -11.98 6.52
C GLU A 90 7.45 -10.83 6.93
N GLN A 91 6.22 -11.16 7.27
CA GLN A 91 5.28 -10.19 7.84
C GLN A 91 5.77 -9.66 9.20
N VAL A 92 5.38 -8.43 9.50
CA VAL A 92 5.71 -7.82 10.81
C VAL A 92 4.98 -8.51 11.95
N PRO A 93 5.58 -8.62 13.16
CA PRO A 93 4.99 -9.36 14.28
C PRO A 93 3.65 -8.81 14.77
N TRP A 94 3.40 -7.51 14.61
CA TRP A 94 2.16 -6.86 15.06
C TRP A 94 0.96 -7.09 14.13
N LEU A 95 1.18 -7.60 12.92
CA LEU A 95 0.10 -7.72 11.92
C LEU A 95 -0.97 -8.73 12.34
N GLN A 96 -0.57 -9.95 12.75
CA GLN A 96 -1.54 -10.97 13.12
C GLN A 96 -2.39 -10.56 14.34
N PRO A 97 -1.81 -10.04 15.44
CA PRO A 97 -2.60 -9.49 16.54
C PRO A 97 -3.59 -8.39 16.10
N LEU A 98 -3.17 -7.50 15.19
CA LEU A 98 -4.05 -6.45 14.65
C LEU A 98 -5.22 -7.05 13.85
N LEU A 99 -4.95 -8.04 12.98
CA LEU A 99 -6.00 -8.70 12.19
C LEU A 99 -7.00 -9.45 13.09
N ASP A 100 -6.51 -10.10 14.15
CA ASP A 100 -7.35 -10.80 15.13
C ASP A 100 -8.24 -9.81 15.91
N GLU A 101 -7.70 -8.66 16.33
CA GLU A 101 -8.48 -7.59 16.96
C GLU A 101 -9.53 -7.01 15.98
N CYS A 102 -9.15 -6.73 14.73
CA CYS A 102 -10.07 -6.24 13.71
C CYS A 102 -11.23 -7.22 13.51
N LYS A 103 -10.93 -8.51 13.39
CA LYS A 103 -11.95 -9.56 13.24
C LYS A 103 -12.88 -9.63 14.45
N GLN A 104 -12.35 -9.58 15.67
CA GLN A 104 -13.14 -9.62 16.91
C GLN A 104 -14.08 -8.41 17.01
N ARG A 105 -13.58 -7.22 16.65
CA ARG A 105 -14.32 -5.95 16.69
C ARG A 105 -15.14 -5.69 15.44
N LYS A 106 -15.11 -6.57 14.42
CA LYS A 106 -15.76 -6.40 13.10
C LYS A 106 -15.30 -5.13 12.36
N ILE A 107 -14.03 -4.78 12.51
CA ILE A 107 -13.39 -3.67 11.81
C ILE A 107 -12.99 -4.19 10.43
N LYS A 108 -13.34 -3.46 9.36
CA LYS A 108 -12.91 -3.80 7.99
C LYS A 108 -11.42 -3.51 7.81
N VAL A 109 -10.73 -4.41 7.15
CA VAL A 109 -9.28 -4.27 6.87
C VAL A 109 -9.05 -4.15 5.37
N VAL A 110 -8.45 -3.05 4.96
CA VAL A 110 -8.11 -2.73 3.57
C VAL A 110 -6.60 -2.71 3.41
N VAL A 111 -6.08 -3.33 2.35
CA VAL A 111 -4.70 -3.12 1.90
C VAL A 111 -4.69 -2.14 0.73
N LEU A 112 -3.89 -1.08 0.83
CA LEU A 112 -3.72 -0.04 -0.19
C LEU A 112 -2.23 0.09 -0.58
N SER A 113 -1.81 -0.65 -1.60
CA SER A 113 -0.43 -0.64 -2.10
C SER A 113 -0.23 0.32 -3.27
N ASP A 114 0.92 1.01 -3.30
CA ASP A 114 1.32 1.85 -4.44
C ASP A 114 1.77 1.04 -5.67
N TYR A 115 2.08 -0.24 -5.48
CA TYR A 115 2.48 -1.12 -6.57
C TYR A 115 1.38 -2.11 -6.91
N GLU A 116 1.31 -2.49 -8.17
CA GLU A 116 0.49 -3.60 -8.64
C GLU A 116 0.96 -4.92 -7.97
N PHE A 117 0.23 -6.01 -8.18
CA PHE A 117 0.53 -7.33 -7.59
C PHE A 117 0.45 -7.37 -6.05
N ALA A 118 -0.39 -6.53 -5.44
CA ALA A 118 -0.57 -6.52 -3.98
C ALA A 118 -1.00 -7.90 -3.45
N THR A 119 -1.94 -8.57 -4.10
CA THR A 119 -2.39 -9.92 -3.74
C THR A 119 -1.27 -10.96 -3.79
N ASP A 120 -0.42 -10.90 -4.82
CA ASP A 120 0.70 -11.84 -4.97
C ASP A 120 1.79 -11.61 -3.93
N LYS A 121 2.04 -10.36 -3.55
CA LYS A 121 2.94 -10.01 -2.44
C LYS A 121 2.43 -10.53 -1.10
N LEU A 122 1.12 -10.41 -0.84
CA LEU A 122 0.52 -10.97 0.38
C LEU A 122 0.69 -12.50 0.44
N LYS A 123 0.43 -13.20 -0.67
CA LYS A 123 0.68 -14.64 -0.77
C LYS A 123 2.15 -14.99 -0.56
N ALA A 124 3.07 -14.20 -1.10
CA ALA A 124 4.52 -14.37 -0.91
C ALA A 124 4.95 -14.21 0.56
N LEU A 125 4.19 -13.45 1.35
CA LEU A 125 4.35 -13.31 2.80
C LEU A 125 3.56 -14.37 3.61
N HIS A 126 3.03 -15.41 2.95
CA HIS A 126 2.16 -16.45 3.56
C HIS A 126 0.88 -15.90 4.19
N LEU A 127 0.41 -14.73 3.71
CA LEU A 127 -0.86 -14.14 4.12
C LEU A 127 -1.98 -14.55 3.18
N SER A 128 -3.11 -15.01 3.75
CA SER A 128 -4.30 -15.27 2.94
C SER A 128 -4.93 -13.96 2.49
N PRO A 129 -5.20 -13.75 1.19
CA PRO A 129 -5.96 -12.59 0.73
C PRO A 129 -7.33 -12.44 1.40
N SER A 130 -7.95 -13.55 1.82
CA SER A 130 -9.25 -13.55 2.51
C SER A 130 -9.20 -13.00 3.96
N ALA A 131 -7.99 -12.73 4.48
CA ALA A 131 -7.85 -12.03 5.76
C ALA A 131 -8.12 -10.52 5.66
N PHE A 132 -8.29 -10.00 4.43
CA PHE A 132 -8.53 -8.60 4.13
C PHE A 132 -9.86 -8.43 3.39
N ASP A 133 -10.66 -7.45 3.78
CA ASP A 133 -11.95 -7.17 3.15
C ASP A 133 -11.77 -6.56 1.74
N LEU A 134 -10.67 -5.84 1.52
CA LEU A 134 -10.35 -5.21 0.25
C LEU A 134 -8.84 -5.13 0.04
N ILE A 135 -8.38 -5.42 -1.17
CA ILE A 135 -6.98 -5.27 -1.58
C ILE A 135 -6.96 -4.40 -2.84
N LEU A 136 -6.35 -3.22 -2.75
CA LEU A 136 -6.23 -2.28 -3.85
C LEU A 136 -4.77 -1.98 -4.17
N SER A 137 -4.47 -1.97 -5.45
CA SER A 137 -3.20 -1.50 -6.02
C SER A 137 -3.44 -0.16 -6.71
N THR A 138 -2.90 0.92 -6.18
CA THR A 138 -3.11 2.26 -6.76
C THR A 138 -2.54 2.37 -8.17
N GLY A 139 -1.48 1.58 -8.47
CA GLY A 139 -0.90 1.49 -9.81
C GLY A 139 -1.90 0.99 -10.86
N ASP A 140 -2.76 0.01 -10.52
CA ASP A 140 -3.82 -0.49 -11.40
C ASP A 140 -4.91 0.57 -11.66
N LEU A 141 -5.06 1.50 -10.72
CA LEU A 141 -6.00 2.62 -10.82
C LEU A 141 -5.40 3.84 -11.54
N GLY A 142 -4.13 3.77 -11.96
CA GLY A 142 -3.42 4.92 -12.51
C GLY A 142 -3.22 6.05 -11.50
N MET A 143 -3.12 5.71 -10.21
CA MET A 143 -2.96 6.64 -9.09
C MET A 143 -1.71 6.28 -8.27
N ILE A 144 -1.32 7.14 -7.35
CA ILE A 144 -0.26 6.90 -6.36
C ILE A 144 -0.56 7.72 -5.10
N LYS A 145 -0.28 7.17 -3.90
CA LYS A 145 -0.42 7.95 -2.67
C LYS A 145 0.54 9.16 -2.66
N PRO A 146 0.10 10.36 -2.23
CA PRO A 146 -1.13 10.69 -1.52
C PRO A 146 -2.26 11.28 -2.40
N ASP A 147 -2.54 10.76 -3.59
CA ASP A 147 -3.62 11.26 -4.45
C ASP A 147 -4.98 11.23 -3.71
N PRO A 148 -5.63 12.39 -3.44
CA PRO A 148 -6.87 12.43 -2.65
C PRO A 148 -8.05 11.70 -3.33
N ARG A 149 -8.02 11.51 -4.66
CA ARG A 149 -9.04 10.74 -5.39
C ARG A 149 -9.11 9.27 -4.96
N LEU A 150 -8.06 8.78 -4.28
CA LEU A 150 -8.10 7.45 -3.65
C LEU A 150 -9.17 7.37 -2.56
N GLY A 151 -9.54 8.49 -1.94
CA GLY A 151 -10.68 8.56 -1.02
C GLY A 151 -11.99 8.14 -1.68
N ASP A 152 -12.29 8.66 -2.88
CA ASP A 152 -13.50 8.30 -3.61
C ASP A 152 -13.51 6.81 -4.00
N VAL A 153 -12.35 6.27 -4.40
CA VAL A 153 -12.22 4.86 -4.73
C VAL A 153 -12.46 3.98 -3.49
N LEU A 154 -11.81 4.31 -2.37
CA LEU A 154 -12.02 3.60 -1.10
C LEU A 154 -13.49 3.69 -0.66
N ALA A 155 -14.07 4.89 -0.70
CA ALA A 155 -15.47 5.09 -0.35
C ALA A 155 -16.39 4.20 -1.18
N LYS A 156 -16.25 4.22 -2.51
CA LYS A 156 -17.07 3.40 -3.42
C LYS A 156 -17.03 1.91 -3.08
N HIS A 157 -15.86 1.36 -2.78
CA HIS A 157 -15.72 -0.07 -2.46
C HIS A 157 -16.28 -0.39 -1.07
N LEU A 158 -16.03 0.46 -0.08
CA LEU A 158 -16.46 0.23 1.29
C LEU A 158 -17.98 0.45 1.48
N MET A 159 -18.56 1.38 0.71
CA MET A 159 -20.01 1.67 0.74
C MET A 159 -20.85 0.56 0.08
N ALA A 160 -20.29 -0.16 -0.89
CA ALA A 160 -20.99 -1.26 -1.56
C ALA A 160 -21.54 -2.31 -0.57
N ASP A 161 -20.88 -2.46 0.58
CA ASP A 161 -21.25 -3.40 1.63
C ASP A 161 -22.11 -2.79 2.76
N THR A 162 -22.32 -1.45 2.78
CA THR A 162 -22.93 -0.74 3.90
C THR A 162 -24.26 -0.04 3.58
N ASN A 163 -25.06 -0.58 2.62
CA ASN A 163 -26.31 0.04 2.19
C ASN A 163 -26.18 1.54 1.81
N ASN A 164 -25.06 1.92 1.17
CA ASN A 164 -24.75 3.29 0.73
C ASN A 164 -24.59 4.34 1.86
N ALA A 165 -24.33 3.94 3.10
CA ALA A 165 -23.99 4.92 4.14
C ALA A 165 -22.63 5.58 3.83
N ALA A 166 -22.58 6.91 3.87
CA ALA A 166 -21.34 7.66 3.64
C ALA A 166 -20.28 7.28 4.68
N ILE A 167 -19.02 7.14 4.21
CA ILE A 167 -17.91 6.84 5.11
C ILE A 167 -17.62 8.04 6.00
N ASN A 168 -17.60 7.82 7.31
CA ASN A 168 -17.04 8.78 8.25
C ASN A 168 -15.53 8.55 8.36
N TRP A 169 -14.73 9.40 7.69
CA TRP A 169 -13.29 9.30 7.66
C TRP A 169 -12.62 9.43 9.05
N GLN A 170 -13.28 10.07 10.02
CA GLN A 170 -12.76 10.13 11.39
C GLN A 170 -12.66 8.75 12.05
N HIS A 171 -13.46 7.78 11.59
CA HIS A 171 -13.46 6.39 12.05
C HIS A 171 -12.59 5.47 11.17
N VAL A 172 -11.77 6.04 10.29
CA VAL A 172 -10.82 5.31 9.45
C VAL A 172 -9.41 5.53 9.97
N LEU A 173 -8.67 4.45 10.21
CA LEU A 173 -7.27 4.47 10.64
C LEU A 173 -6.37 4.02 9.50
N PHE A 174 -5.50 4.90 9.02
CA PHE A 174 -4.40 4.55 8.13
C PHE A 174 -3.18 4.12 8.94
N ILE A 175 -2.54 3.04 8.53
CA ILE A 175 -1.27 2.55 9.11
C ILE A 175 -0.26 2.44 7.97
N GLY A 176 0.88 3.14 8.10
CA GLY A 176 1.91 3.18 7.07
C GLY A 176 3.27 3.60 7.62
N ASP A 177 4.32 3.40 6.82
CA ASP A 177 5.69 3.76 7.19
C ASP A 177 6.06 5.21 6.84
N ARG A 178 5.20 5.91 6.07
CA ARG A 178 5.51 7.22 5.50
C ARG A 178 4.44 8.26 5.77
N GLU A 179 4.86 9.39 6.35
CA GLU A 179 4.00 10.56 6.55
C GLU A 179 3.70 11.31 5.25
N ASP A 180 4.65 11.32 4.30
CA ASP A 180 4.51 12.04 3.03
C ASP A 180 3.61 11.34 2.00
N THR A 181 3.17 10.14 2.28
CA THR A 181 2.25 9.34 1.47
C THR A 181 0.97 9.01 2.25
N GLU A 182 0.97 7.99 3.10
CA GLU A 182 -0.19 7.56 3.88
C GLU A 182 -0.67 8.64 4.85
N GLY A 183 0.26 9.32 5.54
CA GLY A 183 -0.08 10.38 6.48
C GLY A 183 -0.74 11.57 5.80
N LYS A 184 -0.21 12.00 4.63
CA LYS A 184 -0.84 13.08 3.85
C LYS A 184 -2.20 12.67 3.28
N LEU A 185 -2.35 11.42 2.81
CA LEU A 185 -3.64 10.93 2.33
C LEU A 185 -4.68 10.91 3.46
N ALA A 186 -4.33 10.34 4.62
CA ALA A 186 -5.19 10.32 5.79
C ALA A 186 -5.62 11.73 6.20
N SER A 187 -4.66 12.66 6.28
CA SER A 187 -4.92 14.08 6.61
C SER A 187 -5.87 14.74 5.61
N ALA A 188 -5.67 14.50 4.30
CA ALA A 188 -6.53 15.06 3.24
C ALA A 188 -7.98 14.55 3.33
N LEU A 189 -8.18 13.34 3.85
CA LEU A 189 -9.49 12.72 4.03
C LEU A 189 -10.11 13.01 5.40
N GLY A 190 -9.38 13.61 6.34
CA GLY A 190 -9.81 13.78 7.74
C GLY A 190 -9.77 12.48 8.54
N ALA A 191 -8.96 11.50 8.12
CA ALA A 191 -8.77 10.20 8.77
C ALA A 191 -7.62 10.22 9.79
N GLN A 192 -7.60 9.21 10.65
CA GLN A 192 -6.52 9.00 11.61
C GLN A 192 -5.30 8.35 10.93
N PHE A 193 -4.09 8.58 11.46
CA PHE A 193 -2.86 7.98 10.94
C PHE A 193 -1.94 7.50 12.05
N VAL A 194 -1.43 6.30 11.90
CA VAL A 194 -0.37 5.72 12.75
C VAL A 194 0.83 5.37 11.88
N LYS A 195 1.97 5.94 12.23
CA LYS A 195 3.26 5.61 11.60
C LYS A 195 3.92 4.42 12.31
N VAL A 196 4.44 3.45 11.54
CA VAL A 196 5.11 2.24 12.03
C VAL A 196 6.55 2.11 11.56
#